data_01ffd5f03be7343baeeb2f5195fcb702
#
_entry.id   01ffd5f03be7343baeeb2f5195fcb702
#
_cell.length_a   1.000
_cell.length_b   1.000
_cell.length_c   1.000
_cell.angle_alpha   90.00
_cell.angle_beta   90.00
_cell.angle_gamma   90.00
#
_symmetry.space_group_name_H-M   'P 1'
#
loop_
_entity.id
_entity.type
_entity.pdbx_description
1 polymer ?
#
loop_
_entity_poly.entity_id
_entity_poly.type
_entity_poly.pdbx_seq_one_letter_code
_entity_poly.pdbx_strand_id
1 'polypeptide(L)'
;MNLKLRVWRQAGPDASGQLQEYAATNVSPDMSFLEMLDELNERLMEKGGVAIAFDHDCREGICGSCGVMIDGVAHGPNKGTATCQLHMRSFEDGDTIVIEPWRAAAFPVVKDLVVNRSAFDRIIQAGGYVSVATGGAKDANSIPIPKGDSDAAMDAAACIGCGACVAACPNGSASLFTSAKVSHLGLLPQGQPERYRRAQIGRAHV
;
A
#
# COMPACT_ATOMS: atom_id res chain seq x y z
N MET A 1 24.60 -6.95 4.36
CA MET A 1 24.16 -6.86 5.77
C MET A 1 23.49 -8.16 6.20
N ASN A 2 23.48 -8.46 7.48
CA ASN A 2 22.80 -9.61 8.07
C ASN A 2 21.73 -9.09 9.03
N LEU A 3 20.51 -9.60 8.88
CA LEU A 3 19.35 -9.10 9.62
C LEU A 3 18.65 -10.25 10.32
N LYS A 4 17.99 -9.96 11.42
CA LYS A 4 17.04 -10.86 12.08
C LYS A 4 15.65 -10.40 11.75
N LEU A 5 14.83 -11.28 11.17
CA LEU A 5 13.47 -10.96 10.79
C LEU A 5 12.50 -11.72 11.71
N ARG A 6 11.52 -11.03 12.24
CA ARG A 6 10.40 -11.61 12.97
C ARG A 6 9.13 -11.40 12.15
N VAL A 7 8.75 -12.42 11.41
CA VAL A 7 7.66 -12.34 10.43
C VAL A 7 6.41 -13.00 10.98
N TRP A 8 5.27 -12.34 10.84
CA TRP A 8 3.99 -12.93 11.17
C TRP A 8 3.68 -14.09 10.24
N ARG A 9 3.42 -15.25 10.82
CA ARG A 9 3.04 -16.47 10.10
C ARG A 9 1.67 -16.94 10.59
N GLN A 10 0.77 -17.14 9.64
CA GLN A 10 -0.59 -17.62 9.89
C GLN A 10 -1.03 -18.46 8.68
N ALA A 11 -1.37 -19.72 8.92
CA ALA A 11 -1.65 -20.68 7.84
C ALA A 11 -2.96 -20.41 7.10
N GLY A 12 -3.90 -19.70 7.73
CA GLY A 12 -5.22 -19.41 7.17
C GLY A 12 -6.03 -18.48 8.08
N PRO A 13 -7.22 -18.05 7.65
CA PRO A 13 -8.05 -17.09 8.40
C PRO A 13 -8.39 -17.55 9.82
N ASP A 14 -8.67 -18.83 9.98
CA ASP A 14 -9.09 -19.42 11.26
C ASP A 14 -7.92 -19.97 12.09
N ALA A 15 -6.70 -19.89 11.56
CA ALA A 15 -5.52 -20.36 12.27
C ALA A 15 -4.97 -19.28 13.20
N SER A 16 -4.41 -19.70 14.35
CA SER A 16 -3.64 -18.79 15.19
C SER A 16 -2.36 -18.36 14.47
N GLY A 17 -2.07 -17.05 14.46
CA GLY A 17 -0.82 -16.53 13.96
C GLY A 17 0.21 -16.30 15.05
N GLN A 18 1.49 -16.31 14.66
CA GLN A 18 2.61 -16.02 15.55
C GLN A 18 3.78 -15.37 14.79
N LEU A 19 4.64 -14.67 15.49
CA LEU A 19 5.90 -14.20 14.95
C LEU A 19 6.90 -15.35 14.90
N GLN A 20 7.47 -15.60 13.72
CA GLN A 20 8.52 -16.59 13.49
C GLN A 20 9.82 -15.89 13.10
N GLU A 21 10.94 -16.38 13.65
CA GLU A 21 12.26 -15.80 13.40
C GLU A 21 12.93 -16.40 12.16
N TYR A 22 13.56 -15.52 11.38
CA TYR A 22 14.35 -15.85 10.22
C TYR A 22 15.64 -15.05 10.19
N ALA A 23 16.69 -15.59 9.60
CA ALA A 23 17.92 -14.87 9.32
C ALA A 23 17.97 -14.50 7.82
N ALA A 24 18.08 -13.23 7.52
CA ALA A 24 18.40 -12.73 6.18
C ALA A 24 19.89 -12.38 6.15
N THR A 25 20.68 -13.13 5.38
CA THR A 25 22.13 -13.00 5.31
C THR A 25 22.59 -12.52 3.95
N ASN A 26 23.68 -11.77 3.89
CA ASN A 26 24.24 -11.21 2.66
C ASN A 26 23.26 -10.30 1.89
N VAL A 27 22.37 -9.61 2.62
CA VAL A 27 21.42 -8.69 2.03
C VAL A 27 22.15 -7.49 1.47
N SER A 28 21.91 -7.16 0.19
CA SER A 28 22.44 -5.95 -0.42
C SER A 28 21.71 -4.71 0.13
N PRO A 29 22.39 -3.62 0.49
CA PRO A 29 21.72 -2.39 0.90
C PRO A 29 20.92 -1.74 -0.23
N ASP A 30 21.20 -2.08 -1.47
CA ASP A 30 20.55 -1.49 -2.64
C ASP A 30 19.29 -2.24 -3.10
N MET A 31 19.06 -3.48 -2.60
CA MET A 31 17.81 -4.19 -2.90
C MET A 31 16.62 -3.56 -2.16
N SER A 32 15.43 -3.75 -2.71
CA SER A 32 14.19 -3.39 -2.04
C SER A 32 13.83 -4.38 -0.93
N PHE A 33 12.94 -3.96 -0.03
CA PHE A 33 12.43 -4.83 1.03
C PHE A 33 11.70 -6.06 0.47
N LEU A 34 11.01 -5.91 -0.66
CA LEU A 34 10.35 -7.07 -1.32
C LEU A 34 11.36 -8.04 -1.92
N GLU A 35 12.43 -7.56 -2.53
CA GLU A 35 13.50 -8.43 -3.06
C GLU A 35 14.16 -9.22 -1.92
N MET A 36 14.37 -8.60 -0.76
CA MET A 36 14.85 -9.30 0.42
C MET A 36 13.90 -10.42 0.87
N LEU A 37 12.57 -10.19 0.81
CA LEU A 37 11.57 -11.22 1.11
C LEU A 37 11.55 -12.32 0.03
N ASP A 38 11.72 -11.97 -1.25
CA ASP A 38 11.84 -12.95 -2.35
C ASP A 38 13.05 -13.87 -2.12
N GLU A 39 14.23 -13.31 -1.86
CA GLU A 39 15.44 -14.10 -1.56
C GLU A 39 15.27 -14.99 -0.32
N LEU A 40 14.62 -14.48 0.72
CA LEU A 40 14.32 -15.28 1.89
C LEU A 40 13.42 -16.46 1.53
N ASN A 41 12.40 -16.24 0.72
CA ASN A 41 11.48 -17.28 0.26
C ASN A 41 12.18 -18.34 -0.59
N GLU A 42 13.07 -17.94 -1.51
CA GLU A 42 13.88 -18.88 -2.29
C GLU A 42 14.69 -19.79 -1.37
N ARG A 43 15.40 -19.21 -0.41
CA ARG A 43 16.20 -19.97 0.56
C ARG A 43 15.35 -20.90 1.46
N LEU A 44 14.12 -20.50 1.78
CA LEU A 44 13.18 -21.34 2.53
C LEU A 44 12.74 -22.54 1.69
N MET A 45 12.37 -22.32 0.43
CA MET A 45 11.92 -23.38 -0.48
C MET A 45 13.03 -24.38 -0.80
N GLU A 46 14.27 -23.92 -1.02
CA GLU A 46 15.44 -24.78 -1.20
C GLU A 46 15.66 -25.75 -0.02
N LYS A 47 15.32 -25.33 1.19
CA LYS A 47 15.39 -26.15 2.42
C LYS A 47 14.14 -26.99 2.66
N GLY A 48 13.19 -27.02 1.71
CA GLY A 48 11.91 -27.72 1.85
C GLY A 48 10.92 -27.05 2.80
N GLY A 49 11.15 -25.78 3.15
CA GLY A 49 10.26 -24.98 3.98
C GLY A 49 9.11 -24.36 3.20
N VAL A 50 8.18 -23.72 3.92
CA VAL A 50 7.02 -23.02 3.34
C VAL A 50 7.34 -21.55 3.19
N ALA A 51 7.22 -21.02 1.96
CA ALA A 51 7.38 -19.62 1.66
C ALA A 51 6.43 -18.73 2.48
N ILE A 52 6.88 -17.51 2.78
CA ILE A 52 6.06 -16.47 3.39
C ILE A 52 5.13 -15.92 2.31
N ALA A 53 3.82 -15.90 2.57
CA ALA A 53 2.87 -15.28 1.66
C ALA A 53 2.85 -13.76 1.88
N PHE A 54 3.04 -13.00 0.81
CA PHE A 54 2.89 -11.54 0.79
C PHE A 54 2.41 -11.08 -0.59
N ASP A 55 1.69 -9.97 -0.62
CA ASP A 55 1.17 -9.41 -1.87
C ASP A 55 2.15 -8.41 -2.47
N HIS A 56 2.24 -8.44 -3.79
CA HIS A 56 2.96 -7.46 -4.60
C HIS A 56 2.42 -7.47 -6.03
N ASP A 57 2.67 -6.38 -6.78
CA ASP A 57 2.32 -6.30 -8.20
C ASP A 57 3.28 -5.38 -8.95
N CYS A 58 3.04 -4.06 -8.98
CA CYS A 58 3.79 -3.11 -9.83
C CYS A 58 5.29 -3.02 -9.52
N ARG A 59 5.71 -3.21 -8.28
CA ARG A 59 7.07 -2.96 -7.76
C ARG A 59 7.61 -1.53 -8.02
N GLU A 60 6.71 -0.58 -8.34
CA GLU A 60 7.01 0.81 -8.67
C GLU A 60 6.40 1.81 -7.67
N GLY A 61 5.80 1.34 -6.58
CA GLY A 61 5.21 2.21 -5.57
C GLY A 61 3.87 2.85 -5.94
N ILE A 62 3.11 2.29 -6.88
CA ILE A 62 1.88 2.91 -7.41
C ILE A 62 0.61 2.08 -7.24
N CYS A 63 0.69 0.75 -7.06
CA CYS A 63 -0.50 -0.11 -7.02
C CYS A 63 -1.12 -0.29 -5.63
N GLY A 64 -0.36 -0.03 -4.56
CA GLY A 64 -0.82 -0.20 -3.18
C GLY A 64 -0.97 -1.64 -2.68
N SER A 65 -0.48 -2.66 -3.43
CA SER A 65 -0.65 -4.07 -3.07
C SER A 65 0.31 -4.55 -1.97
N CYS A 66 1.53 -4.05 -1.95
CA CYS A 66 2.61 -4.51 -1.07
C CYS A 66 2.56 -3.97 0.37
N GLY A 67 1.36 -3.62 0.86
CA GLY A 67 1.21 -3.02 2.18
C GLY A 67 1.47 -3.99 3.34
N VAL A 68 2.48 -3.72 4.15
CA VAL A 68 2.79 -4.42 5.40
C VAL A 68 3.21 -3.44 6.49
N MET A 69 3.12 -3.87 7.74
CA MET A 69 3.71 -3.16 8.88
C MET A 69 5.15 -3.61 9.06
N ILE A 70 6.07 -2.67 9.17
CA ILE A 70 7.47 -2.91 9.46
C ILE A 70 7.81 -2.13 10.73
N ASP A 71 8.17 -2.84 11.79
CA ASP A 71 8.41 -2.28 13.14
C ASP A 71 7.25 -1.39 13.64
N GLY A 72 6.02 -1.80 13.35
CA GLY A 72 4.82 -1.07 13.74
C GLY A 72 4.49 0.15 12.88
N VAL A 73 5.27 0.42 11.82
CA VAL A 73 5.05 1.54 10.89
C VAL A 73 4.59 1.00 9.54
N ALA A 74 3.53 1.57 8.98
CA ALA A 74 3.05 1.20 7.66
C ALA A 74 4.14 1.45 6.61
N HIS A 75 4.49 0.42 5.84
CA HIS A 75 5.54 0.42 4.81
C HIS A 75 6.98 0.67 5.31
N GLY A 76 7.21 0.80 6.63
CA GLY A 76 8.52 1.00 7.22
C GLY A 76 8.89 2.45 7.52
N PRO A 77 10.17 2.74 7.82
CA PRO A 77 10.61 3.99 8.41
C PRO A 77 10.53 5.20 7.47
N ASN A 78 10.55 5.00 6.15
CA ASN A 78 10.61 6.08 5.19
C ASN A 78 9.22 6.64 4.88
N LYS A 79 9.03 7.95 5.07
CA LYS A 79 7.75 8.61 4.77
C LYS A 79 7.48 8.64 3.26
N GLY A 80 6.19 8.45 2.89
CA GLY A 80 5.76 8.51 1.49
C GLY A 80 6.34 7.41 0.61
N THR A 81 6.77 6.29 1.20
CA THR A 81 7.42 5.19 0.51
C THR A 81 6.59 3.92 0.65
N ALA A 82 6.33 3.22 -0.45
CA ALA A 82 5.72 1.90 -0.43
C ALA A 82 6.78 0.83 -0.12
N THR A 83 6.38 -0.34 0.40
CA THR A 83 7.30 -1.42 0.78
C THR A 83 8.20 -1.86 -0.37
N CYS A 84 7.69 -1.87 -1.61
CA CYS A 84 8.49 -2.19 -2.80
C CYS A 84 9.54 -1.12 -3.17
N GLN A 85 9.48 0.07 -2.58
CA GLN A 85 10.43 1.16 -2.77
C GLN A 85 11.28 1.43 -1.53
N LEU A 86 11.02 0.72 -0.45
CA LEU A 86 11.85 0.76 0.75
C LEU A 86 13.13 -0.06 0.50
N HIS A 87 14.29 0.60 0.45
CA HIS A 87 15.57 -0.07 0.25
C HIS A 87 16.18 -0.52 1.56
N MET A 88 16.92 -1.62 1.53
CA MET A 88 17.51 -2.23 2.72
C MET A 88 18.56 -1.35 3.40
N ARG A 89 19.15 -0.38 2.71
CA ARG A 89 20.01 0.65 3.33
C ARG A 89 19.33 1.56 4.36
N SER A 90 18.00 1.45 4.50
CA SER A 90 17.24 2.12 5.58
C SER A 90 17.37 1.42 6.93
N PHE A 91 18.06 0.28 6.99
CA PHE A 91 18.32 -0.53 8.16
C PHE A 91 19.82 -0.71 8.38
N GLU A 92 20.22 -1.09 9.59
CA GLU A 92 21.61 -1.32 9.95
C GLU A 92 21.93 -2.83 10.02
N ASP A 93 23.21 -3.18 9.84
CA ASP A 93 23.66 -4.56 9.99
C ASP A 93 23.43 -5.06 11.43
N GLY A 94 22.78 -6.20 11.54
CA GLY A 94 22.42 -6.78 12.84
C GLY A 94 21.02 -6.40 13.35
N ASP A 95 20.29 -5.51 12.67
CA ASP A 95 18.94 -5.12 13.08
C ASP A 95 18.00 -6.32 13.19
N THR A 96 17.03 -6.17 14.09
CA THR A 96 15.89 -7.06 14.22
C THR A 96 14.64 -6.34 13.71
N ILE A 97 14.05 -6.82 12.62
CA ILE A 97 12.90 -6.20 11.94
C ILE A 97 11.66 -7.05 12.16
N VAL A 98 10.58 -6.44 12.65
CA VAL A 98 9.27 -7.08 12.82
C VAL A 98 8.39 -6.78 11.63
N ILE A 99 7.86 -7.83 10.98
CA ILE A 99 7.06 -7.72 9.76
C ILE A 99 5.68 -8.35 10.02
N GLU A 100 4.63 -7.55 9.84
CA GLU A 100 3.26 -7.94 10.15
C GLU A 100 2.30 -7.51 9.03
N PRO A 101 1.15 -8.19 8.85
CA PRO A 101 0.09 -7.72 7.95
C PRO A 101 -0.60 -6.48 8.54
N TRP A 102 -1.52 -5.87 7.78
CA TRP A 102 -2.51 -4.97 8.37
C TRP A 102 -3.37 -5.73 9.38
N ARG A 103 -3.05 -5.68 10.66
CA ARG A 103 -3.80 -6.35 11.73
C ARG A 103 -4.99 -5.50 12.19
N ALA A 104 -5.90 -5.20 11.27
CA ALA A 104 -7.13 -4.47 11.52
C ALA A 104 -8.34 -5.33 11.15
N ALA A 105 -9.47 -5.16 11.86
CA ALA A 105 -10.70 -5.89 11.55
C ALA A 105 -11.19 -5.68 10.12
N ALA A 106 -10.91 -4.49 9.53
CA ALA A 106 -11.23 -4.17 8.15
C ALA A 106 -10.43 -4.98 7.12
N PHE A 107 -9.31 -5.58 7.52
CA PHE A 107 -8.40 -6.36 6.69
C PHE A 107 -8.10 -7.72 7.35
N PRO A 108 -9.06 -8.66 7.39
CA PRO A 108 -8.82 -9.98 7.98
C PRO A 108 -7.67 -10.69 7.24
N VAL A 109 -6.81 -11.35 8.01
CA VAL A 109 -5.67 -12.07 7.46
C VAL A 109 -6.15 -13.28 6.67
N VAL A 110 -5.67 -13.43 5.44
CA VAL A 110 -5.88 -14.60 4.58
C VAL A 110 -4.80 -15.64 4.83
N LYS A 111 -3.54 -15.20 4.79
CA LYS A 111 -2.36 -16.04 5.08
C LYS A 111 -1.13 -15.16 5.29
N ASP A 112 -0.38 -15.41 6.33
CA ASP A 112 0.86 -14.71 6.68
C ASP A 112 0.69 -13.17 6.62
N LEU A 113 1.28 -12.50 5.62
CA LEU A 113 1.21 -11.05 5.41
C LEU A 113 0.08 -10.63 4.46
N VAL A 114 -0.62 -11.58 3.84
CA VAL A 114 -1.73 -11.33 2.92
C VAL A 114 -3.03 -11.11 3.69
N VAL A 115 -3.75 -10.04 3.35
CA VAL A 115 -5.03 -9.68 3.96
C VAL A 115 -6.14 -9.61 2.92
N ASN A 116 -7.38 -9.82 3.36
CA ASN A 116 -8.56 -9.65 2.52
C ASN A 116 -8.89 -8.16 2.40
N ARG A 117 -8.71 -7.61 1.22
CA ARG A 117 -8.98 -6.19 0.88
C ARG A 117 -10.35 -5.97 0.22
N SER A 118 -11.17 -6.99 0.05
CA SER A 118 -12.40 -6.93 -0.75
C SER A 118 -13.35 -5.80 -0.34
N ALA A 119 -13.46 -5.51 0.96
CA ALA A 119 -14.29 -4.41 1.45
C ALA A 119 -13.74 -3.04 0.97
N PHE A 120 -12.44 -2.84 1.07
CA PHE A 120 -11.78 -1.62 0.61
C PHE A 120 -11.78 -1.50 -0.91
N ASP A 121 -11.60 -2.61 -1.63
CA ASP A 121 -11.62 -2.63 -3.08
C ASP A 121 -13.00 -2.24 -3.65
N ARG A 122 -14.10 -2.59 -2.96
CA ARG A 122 -15.45 -2.09 -3.33
C ARG A 122 -15.55 -0.57 -3.24
N ILE A 123 -14.90 0.04 -2.24
CA ILE A 123 -14.85 1.51 -2.12
C ILE A 123 -14.03 2.10 -3.27
N ILE A 124 -12.90 1.49 -3.61
CA ILE A 124 -12.07 1.91 -4.75
C ILE A 124 -12.90 1.83 -6.04
N GLN A 125 -13.61 0.73 -6.28
CA GLN A 125 -14.47 0.53 -7.46
C GLN A 125 -15.60 1.55 -7.56
N ALA A 126 -16.12 2.05 -6.45
CA ALA A 126 -17.17 3.06 -6.41
C ALA A 126 -16.73 4.44 -6.95
N GLY A 127 -15.42 4.64 -7.18
CA GLY A 127 -14.91 5.86 -7.79
C GLY A 127 -13.50 6.29 -7.35
N GLY A 128 -12.81 5.46 -6.55
CA GLY A 128 -11.48 5.77 -6.02
C GLY A 128 -10.32 5.47 -6.96
N TYR A 129 -10.54 5.53 -8.27
CA TYR A 129 -9.55 5.24 -9.30
C TYR A 129 -9.46 6.38 -10.32
N VAL A 130 -8.38 6.42 -11.09
CA VAL A 130 -8.22 7.30 -12.25
C VAL A 130 -8.34 6.44 -13.51
N SER A 131 -9.13 6.89 -14.50
CA SER A 131 -9.30 6.21 -15.78
C SER A 131 -8.74 7.04 -16.94
N VAL A 132 -8.64 6.45 -18.11
CA VAL A 132 -8.23 7.13 -19.35
C VAL A 132 -9.28 8.15 -19.85
N ALA A 133 -10.52 8.08 -19.40
CA ALA A 133 -11.60 8.97 -19.79
C ALA A 133 -11.61 10.28 -18.96
N THR A 134 -10.45 10.91 -18.81
CA THR A 134 -10.28 12.14 -18.01
C THR A 134 -10.60 13.42 -18.78
N GLY A 135 -10.97 13.34 -20.05
CA GLY A 135 -11.22 14.47 -20.93
C GLY A 135 -10.00 14.87 -21.77
N GLY A 136 -10.19 15.83 -22.65
CA GLY A 136 -9.12 16.38 -23.49
C GLY A 136 -8.38 17.54 -22.85
N ALA A 137 -7.35 18.03 -23.56
CA ALA A 137 -6.68 19.26 -23.20
C ALA A 137 -7.65 20.45 -23.19
N LYS A 138 -7.41 21.39 -22.30
CA LYS A 138 -8.15 22.65 -22.25
C LYS A 138 -7.90 23.46 -23.53
N ASP A 139 -8.90 24.27 -23.93
CA ASP A 139 -8.71 25.26 -24.98
C ASP A 139 -7.57 26.21 -24.61
N ALA A 140 -6.73 26.57 -25.59
CA ALA A 140 -5.58 27.44 -25.38
C ALA A 140 -5.96 28.85 -24.85
N ASN A 141 -7.19 29.28 -25.09
CA ASN A 141 -7.72 30.57 -24.60
C ASN A 141 -8.47 30.44 -23.28
N SER A 142 -8.56 29.26 -22.68
CA SER A 142 -9.22 29.08 -21.38
C SER A 142 -8.38 29.68 -20.26
N ILE A 143 -9.05 30.12 -19.21
CA ILE A 143 -8.35 30.62 -17.99
C ILE A 143 -7.53 29.48 -17.40
N PRO A 144 -6.20 29.65 -17.18
CA PRO A 144 -5.36 28.63 -16.57
C PRO A 144 -5.84 28.24 -15.17
N ILE A 145 -5.64 26.99 -14.81
CA ILE A 145 -5.87 26.52 -13.45
C ILE A 145 -4.82 27.16 -12.53
N PRO A 146 -5.23 27.75 -11.38
CA PRO A 146 -4.29 28.28 -10.40
C PRO A 146 -3.30 27.22 -9.94
N LYS A 147 -2.02 27.60 -9.77
CA LYS A 147 -0.98 26.66 -9.33
C LYS A 147 -1.35 25.97 -7.99
N GLY A 148 -1.93 26.73 -7.04
CA GLY A 148 -2.34 26.16 -5.75
C GLY A 148 -3.36 25.02 -5.87
N ASP A 149 -4.33 25.15 -6.77
CA ASP A 149 -5.31 24.07 -7.01
C ASP A 149 -4.66 22.85 -7.66
N SER A 150 -3.75 23.09 -8.59
CA SER A 150 -2.98 22.02 -9.23
C SER A 150 -2.08 21.28 -8.23
N ASP A 151 -1.37 22.00 -7.38
CA ASP A 151 -0.51 21.42 -6.34
C ASP A 151 -1.34 20.59 -5.37
N ALA A 152 -2.46 21.11 -4.87
CA ALA A 152 -3.37 20.38 -3.99
C ALA A 152 -3.95 19.12 -4.65
N ALA A 153 -4.25 19.15 -5.95
CA ALA A 153 -4.69 17.98 -6.70
C ALA A 153 -3.58 16.93 -6.77
N MET A 154 -2.33 17.34 -7.02
CA MET A 154 -1.17 16.44 -7.11
C MET A 154 -0.81 15.85 -5.74
N ASP A 155 -0.89 16.62 -4.67
CA ASP A 155 -0.70 16.11 -3.31
C ASP A 155 -1.73 15.01 -2.97
N ALA A 156 -2.99 15.23 -3.32
CA ALA A 156 -4.04 14.23 -3.14
C ALA A 156 -3.85 13.01 -4.07
N ALA A 157 -3.26 13.20 -5.26
CA ALA A 157 -2.93 12.13 -6.21
C ALA A 157 -1.83 11.18 -5.71
N ALA A 158 -1.01 11.59 -4.73
CA ALA A 158 -0.01 10.73 -4.10
C ALA A 158 -0.61 9.50 -3.41
N CYS A 159 -1.92 9.48 -3.16
CA CYS A 159 -2.62 8.33 -2.60
C CYS A 159 -2.65 7.15 -3.58
N ILE A 160 -1.96 6.06 -3.23
CA ILE A 160 -1.86 4.82 -4.03
C ILE A 160 -2.92 3.76 -3.69
N GLY A 161 -3.86 4.05 -2.79
CA GLY A 161 -4.91 3.11 -2.39
C GLY A 161 -4.39 1.88 -1.63
N CYS A 162 -3.34 2.01 -0.84
CA CYS A 162 -2.75 0.89 -0.10
C CYS A 162 -3.59 0.42 1.10
N GLY A 163 -4.49 1.26 1.64
CA GLY A 163 -5.32 0.92 2.79
C GLY A 163 -4.69 1.18 4.16
N ALA A 164 -3.44 1.67 4.23
CA ALA A 164 -2.77 1.94 5.51
C ALA A 164 -3.57 2.88 6.43
N CYS A 165 -4.21 3.90 5.87
CA CYS A 165 -5.06 4.84 6.62
C CYS A 165 -6.31 4.17 7.20
N VAL A 166 -6.89 3.19 6.50
CA VAL A 166 -8.04 2.40 6.98
C VAL A 166 -7.58 1.46 8.10
N ALA A 167 -6.45 0.80 7.92
CA ALA A 167 -5.87 -0.09 8.92
C ALA A 167 -5.51 0.63 10.21
N ALA A 168 -5.02 1.87 10.12
CA ALA A 168 -4.66 2.70 11.26
C ALA A 168 -5.88 3.34 11.96
N CYS A 169 -7.02 3.40 11.29
CA CYS A 169 -8.23 4.01 11.86
C CYS A 169 -8.89 3.09 12.89
N PRO A 170 -9.12 3.53 14.15
CA PRO A 170 -9.80 2.71 15.15
C PRO A 170 -11.19 2.20 14.74
N ASN A 171 -11.86 2.95 13.86
CA ASN A 171 -13.18 2.60 13.32
C ASN A 171 -13.13 1.86 11.97
N GLY A 172 -11.94 1.56 11.42
CA GLY A 172 -11.79 1.00 10.09
C GLY A 172 -12.36 1.87 8.97
N SER A 173 -12.42 3.19 9.17
CA SER A 173 -13.03 4.12 8.22
C SER A 173 -12.12 4.42 7.04
N ALA A 174 -12.67 4.40 5.82
CA ALA A 174 -11.99 4.83 4.61
C ALA A 174 -12.07 6.34 4.34
N SER A 175 -12.46 7.16 5.33
CA SER A 175 -12.68 8.61 5.15
C SER A 175 -11.47 9.34 4.58
N LEU A 176 -10.26 9.05 5.05
CA LEU A 176 -9.03 9.69 4.54
C LEU A 176 -8.77 9.34 3.07
N PHE A 177 -8.94 8.06 2.71
CA PHE A 177 -8.85 7.62 1.32
C PHE A 177 -9.90 8.31 0.44
N THR A 178 -11.16 8.30 0.86
CA THR A 178 -12.27 8.93 0.14
C THR A 178 -12.02 10.43 -0.04
N SER A 179 -11.60 11.13 1.02
CA SER A 179 -11.27 12.56 0.97
C SER A 179 -10.15 12.85 -0.02
N ALA A 180 -9.07 12.07 0.00
CA ALA A 180 -7.96 12.23 -0.95
C ALA A 180 -8.44 12.06 -2.40
N LYS A 181 -9.28 11.07 -2.69
CA LYS A 181 -9.81 10.84 -4.04
C LYS A 181 -10.81 11.92 -4.48
N VAL A 182 -11.66 12.40 -3.59
CA VAL A 182 -12.58 13.50 -3.87
C VAL A 182 -11.81 14.78 -4.16
N SER A 183 -10.80 15.12 -3.35
CA SER A 183 -9.96 16.30 -3.56
C SER A 183 -9.18 16.19 -4.88
N HIS A 184 -8.54 15.07 -5.14
CA HIS A 184 -7.82 14.79 -6.37
C HIS A 184 -8.73 15.01 -7.59
N LEU A 185 -9.86 14.33 -7.67
CA LEU A 185 -10.79 14.41 -8.81
C LEU A 185 -11.50 15.77 -8.90
N GLY A 186 -11.76 16.42 -7.76
CA GLY A 186 -12.38 17.73 -7.69
C GLY A 186 -11.52 18.86 -8.24
N LEU A 187 -10.22 18.81 -7.99
CA LEU A 187 -9.25 19.84 -8.35
C LEU A 187 -8.53 19.56 -9.68
N LEU A 188 -8.54 18.32 -10.17
CA LEU A 188 -7.90 17.96 -11.45
C LEU A 188 -8.50 18.75 -12.61
N PRO A 189 -7.67 19.41 -13.46
CA PRO A 189 -8.14 20.16 -14.61
C PRO A 189 -8.91 19.33 -15.63
N GLN A 190 -8.52 18.05 -15.79
CA GLN A 190 -9.07 17.12 -16.77
C GLN A 190 -10.10 16.14 -16.20
N GLY A 191 -10.45 16.25 -14.92
CA GLY A 191 -11.39 15.35 -14.25
C GLY A 191 -12.88 15.58 -14.59
N GLN A 192 -13.21 16.60 -15.38
CA GLN A 192 -14.58 17.08 -15.64
C GLN A 192 -15.56 15.99 -16.11
N PRO A 193 -15.25 15.13 -17.11
CA PRO A 193 -16.22 14.19 -17.66
C PRO A 193 -16.69 13.14 -16.64
N GLU A 194 -15.86 12.82 -15.66
CA GLU A 194 -16.14 11.76 -14.69
C GLU A 194 -16.40 12.27 -13.27
N ARG A 195 -16.18 13.54 -13.01
CA ARG A 195 -16.25 14.15 -11.67
C ARG A 195 -17.54 13.79 -10.93
N TYR A 196 -18.69 14.01 -11.55
CA TYR A 196 -19.99 13.72 -10.92
C TYR A 196 -20.22 12.24 -10.69
N ARG A 197 -19.84 11.41 -11.67
CA ARG A 197 -19.96 9.97 -11.58
C ARG A 197 -19.10 9.41 -10.44
N ARG A 198 -17.89 9.89 -10.28
CA ARG A 198 -16.95 9.43 -9.25
C ARG A 198 -17.21 10.01 -7.87
N ALA A 199 -17.96 11.12 -7.78
CA ALA A 199 -18.40 11.64 -6.48
C ALA A 199 -19.22 10.61 -5.67
N GLN A 200 -19.73 9.56 -6.32
CA GLN A 200 -20.40 8.43 -5.66
C GLN A 200 -19.51 7.67 -4.68
N ILE A 201 -18.18 7.78 -4.77
CA ILE A 201 -17.27 7.22 -3.77
C ILE A 201 -17.60 7.69 -2.36
N GLY A 202 -18.08 8.93 -2.21
CA GLY A 202 -18.51 9.48 -0.92
C GLY A 202 -19.76 8.81 -0.35
N ARG A 203 -20.46 7.98 -1.13
CA ARG A 203 -21.63 7.18 -0.74
C ARG A 203 -21.33 5.69 -0.61
N ALA A 204 -20.11 5.27 -0.92
CA ALA A 204 -19.69 3.89 -0.76
C ALA A 204 -19.53 3.60 0.74
N HIS A 205 -20.57 3.03 1.32
CA HIS A 205 -20.53 2.48 2.67
C HIS A 205 -20.23 0.99 2.59
N VAL A 206 -19.37 0.55 3.45
CA VAL A 206 -19.02 -0.86 3.62
C VAL A 206 -20.08 -1.53 4.49
#